data_ee05196c8c35aa56765c93b89cd0a8c6
#
_entry.id   ee05196c8c35aa56765c93b89cd0a8c6
#
_cell.length_a   1.000
_cell.length_b   1.000
_cell.length_c   1.000
_cell.angle_alpha   90.00
_cell.angle_beta   90.00
_cell.angle_gamma   90.00
#
_symmetry.space_group_name_H-M   'P 1'
#
loop_
_entity.id
_entity.type
_entity.pdbx_description
1 polymer ?
#
loop_
_entity_poly.entity_id
_entity_poly.type
_entity_poly.pdbx_seq_one_letter_code
_entity_poly.pdbx_strand_id
1 'polypeptide(L)'
;MITATDLEVRAGARTLLLAEGPALRVQPGDRIGLVGRNGAGKTTTMRILAGEGDPYAGTVVRSGPIGYLPQDPREGDLEVLARDRVLSARGLDTLLADLEKQQLLMAEVVDESERDKAVRHYGQLEERFSALGGYAAESEAGRICASLGLPDRVLTQPLRTLSGGQRRRVELARILFAASDSGTGSSTTLLLDEPTNHLDADSIGWLRDFLKAHTGGLVIISHNVELLAEVVNRVWFLDAVRGEVDVYNMGWQKYLDARSTDEQRRRRERANAEKKASALRAQAAKMGAKATKAVAAQNMLRRAERMIAELDAERVADKVAKIRFPTPAPCGKTPLVAKGLTKNYGSLEVFTGVDLAIDRGSRVVVLGLNGAGKTTLLRLLAGTEQPDAGHLEPGHGLKIGYFAQEHDTLDNAATVWENIRHAAPDTGEQDLRGLLGAFMFSGAQLDQPAGTLSGGEKTRLALAGLVASTANVLLLDEPTNNLDPASREQVLDALRSYVGAVVLVTHDPGAAEALDPQRVVLLPDGTEDFWSEDYSSLIELA
;
A
#
# COMPACT_ATOMS: atom_id res chain seq x y z
N MET A 1 -9.25 -16.08 17.48
CA MET A 1 -8.87 -17.25 16.65
C MET A 1 -9.68 -17.25 15.37
N ILE A 2 -9.05 -17.51 14.22
CA ILE A 2 -9.71 -17.63 12.91
C ILE A 2 -9.38 -19.01 12.32
N THR A 3 -10.38 -19.68 11.75
CA THR A 3 -10.19 -20.95 11.03
C THR A 3 -10.92 -20.85 9.69
N ALA A 4 -10.19 -20.99 8.58
CA ALA A 4 -10.75 -21.02 7.24
C ALA A 4 -10.54 -22.43 6.65
N THR A 5 -11.62 -23.05 6.16
CA THR A 5 -11.64 -24.42 5.62
C THR A 5 -12.15 -24.36 4.19
N ASP A 6 -11.43 -25.00 3.28
CA ASP A 6 -11.74 -25.09 1.84
C ASP A 6 -12.02 -23.72 1.21
N LEU A 7 -11.21 -22.72 1.59
CA LEU A 7 -11.42 -21.34 1.25
C LEU A 7 -11.15 -21.09 -0.23
N GLU A 8 -12.20 -20.64 -0.95
CA GLU A 8 -12.07 -20.11 -2.30
C GLU A 8 -12.33 -18.59 -2.32
N VAL A 9 -11.36 -17.85 -2.86
CA VAL A 9 -11.43 -16.39 -3.04
C VAL A 9 -11.42 -16.07 -4.52
N ARG A 10 -12.35 -15.22 -4.98
CA ARG A 10 -12.44 -14.78 -6.38
C ARG A 10 -12.48 -13.25 -6.49
N ALA A 11 -11.99 -12.75 -7.61
CA ALA A 11 -12.24 -11.39 -8.07
C ALA A 11 -12.97 -11.48 -9.42
N GLY A 12 -14.29 -11.23 -9.42
CA GLY A 12 -15.13 -11.49 -10.57
C GLY A 12 -15.07 -12.96 -11.02
N ALA A 13 -14.71 -13.21 -12.26
CA ALA A 13 -14.58 -14.58 -12.81
C ALA A 13 -13.23 -15.26 -12.49
N ARG A 14 -12.26 -14.53 -11.94
CA ARG A 14 -10.90 -15.03 -11.68
C ARG A 14 -10.82 -15.61 -10.27
N THR A 15 -10.41 -16.88 -10.16
CA THR A 15 -10.02 -17.47 -8.87
C THR A 15 -8.65 -16.90 -8.47
N LEU A 16 -8.60 -16.29 -7.28
CA LEU A 16 -7.38 -15.74 -6.69
C LEU A 16 -6.73 -16.74 -5.76
N LEU A 17 -7.54 -17.50 -5.03
CA LEU A 17 -7.11 -18.45 -4.03
C LEU A 17 -8.07 -19.63 -3.98
N LEU A 18 -7.50 -20.83 -3.96
CA LEU A 18 -8.19 -22.09 -3.67
C LEU A 18 -7.35 -22.82 -2.62
N ALA A 19 -7.74 -22.74 -1.36
CA ALA A 19 -7.05 -23.42 -0.27
C ALA A 19 -7.75 -24.76 0.01
N GLU A 20 -7.51 -25.75 -0.85
CA GLU A 20 -7.92 -27.13 -0.63
C GLU A 20 -6.93 -27.83 0.31
N GLY A 21 -7.41 -28.49 1.34
CA GLY A 21 -6.57 -29.26 2.25
C GLY A 21 -6.61 -28.78 3.71
N PRO A 22 -5.47 -28.70 4.42
CA PRO A 22 -5.49 -28.34 5.83
C PRO A 22 -5.98 -26.92 6.04
N ALA A 23 -6.93 -26.75 6.98
CA ALA A 23 -7.52 -25.44 7.30
C ALA A 23 -6.44 -24.41 7.63
N LEU A 24 -6.58 -23.19 7.05
CA LEU A 24 -5.78 -22.04 7.44
C LEU A 24 -6.22 -21.57 8.83
N ARG A 25 -5.30 -21.55 9.78
CA ARG A 25 -5.59 -21.22 11.18
C ARG A 25 -4.72 -20.10 11.69
N VAL A 26 -5.37 -19.15 12.38
CA VAL A 26 -4.71 -18.08 13.12
C VAL A 26 -5.06 -18.29 14.59
N GLN A 27 -4.07 -18.66 15.39
CA GLN A 27 -4.21 -18.92 16.83
C GLN A 27 -3.55 -17.81 17.64
N PRO A 28 -3.86 -17.67 18.94
CA PRO A 28 -3.08 -16.80 19.82
C PRO A 28 -1.59 -17.16 19.77
N GLY A 29 -0.73 -16.14 19.65
CA GLY A 29 0.71 -16.29 19.49
C GLY A 29 1.20 -16.56 18.05
N ASP A 30 0.30 -16.87 17.10
CA ASP A 30 0.66 -16.89 15.68
C ASP A 30 0.90 -15.47 15.18
N ARG A 31 2.04 -15.23 14.55
CA ARG A 31 2.39 -13.98 13.87
C ARG A 31 2.71 -14.31 12.40
N ILE A 32 1.69 -14.18 11.57
CA ILE A 32 1.69 -14.66 10.18
C ILE A 32 1.95 -13.49 9.23
N GLY A 33 3.02 -13.60 8.43
CA GLY A 33 3.22 -12.74 7.28
C GLY A 33 2.46 -13.27 6.07
N LEU A 34 1.48 -12.51 5.56
CA LEU A 34 0.75 -12.85 4.34
C LEU A 34 1.44 -12.21 3.16
N VAL A 35 2.14 -13.00 2.37
CA VAL A 35 2.97 -12.51 1.26
C VAL A 35 2.55 -13.11 -0.07
N GLY A 36 2.92 -12.44 -1.15
CA GLY A 36 2.58 -12.84 -2.51
C GLY A 36 2.66 -11.63 -3.43
N ARG A 37 2.60 -11.86 -4.73
CA ARG A 37 2.64 -10.78 -5.74
C ARG A 37 1.44 -9.84 -5.61
N ASN A 38 1.56 -8.64 -6.14
CA ASN A 38 0.42 -7.73 -6.26
C ASN A 38 -0.66 -8.36 -7.17
N GLY A 39 -1.92 -8.24 -6.77
CA GLY A 39 -3.03 -8.93 -7.42
C GLY A 39 -3.16 -10.43 -7.10
N ALA A 40 -2.37 -10.98 -6.15
CA ALA A 40 -2.51 -12.36 -5.67
C ALA A 40 -3.72 -12.58 -4.76
N GLY A 41 -4.45 -11.51 -4.40
CA GLY A 41 -5.62 -11.60 -3.54
C GLY A 41 -5.34 -11.45 -2.04
N LYS A 42 -4.17 -10.92 -1.64
CA LYS A 42 -3.80 -10.71 -0.23
C LYS A 42 -4.88 -9.91 0.53
N THR A 43 -5.17 -8.69 0.08
CA THR A 43 -6.19 -7.80 0.68
C THR A 43 -7.58 -8.42 0.66
N THR A 44 -7.98 -9.10 -0.43
CA THR A 44 -9.27 -9.78 -0.53
C THR A 44 -9.37 -10.91 0.49
N THR A 45 -8.31 -11.70 0.64
CA THR A 45 -8.23 -12.77 1.66
C THR A 45 -8.33 -12.18 3.06
N MET A 46 -7.62 -11.09 3.35
CA MET A 46 -7.69 -10.39 4.65
C MET A 46 -9.11 -9.91 4.97
N ARG A 47 -9.80 -9.30 3.99
CA ARG A 47 -11.20 -8.85 4.14
C ARG A 47 -12.14 -10.00 4.46
N ILE A 48 -11.99 -11.13 3.79
CA ILE A 48 -12.78 -12.33 4.05
C ILE A 48 -12.48 -12.88 5.45
N LEU A 49 -11.21 -12.94 5.87
CA LEU A 49 -10.82 -13.36 7.21
C LEU A 49 -11.38 -12.42 8.29
N ALA A 50 -11.43 -11.12 8.01
CA ALA A 50 -12.02 -10.10 8.89
C ALA A 50 -13.54 -10.19 9.03
N GLY A 51 -14.24 -10.76 8.02
CA GLY A 51 -15.70 -10.80 7.97
C GLY A 51 -16.32 -9.64 7.22
N GLU A 52 -15.53 -8.89 6.47
CA GLU A 52 -15.98 -7.78 5.62
C GLU A 52 -16.24 -8.21 4.16
N GLY A 53 -16.26 -9.50 3.90
CA GLY A 53 -16.57 -10.11 2.62
C GLY A 53 -16.87 -11.59 2.79
N ASP A 54 -17.61 -12.14 1.85
CA ASP A 54 -17.96 -13.56 1.82
C ASP A 54 -16.96 -14.33 0.94
N PRO A 55 -16.54 -15.53 1.35
CA PRO A 55 -15.79 -16.43 0.48
C PRO A 55 -16.71 -16.91 -0.66
N TYR A 56 -16.12 -17.18 -1.84
CA TYR A 56 -16.87 -17.79 -2.94
C TYR A 56 -17.29 -19.22 -2.59
N ALA A 57 -16.41 -19.97 -1.94
CA ALA A 57 -16.68 -21.29 -1.35
C ALA A 57 -15.87 -21.48 -0.08
N GLY A 58 -16.25 -22.48 0.72
CA GLY A 58 -15.63 -22.77 2.01
C GLY A 58 -16.28 -22.01 3.16
N THR A 59 -15.66 -22.11 4.34
CA THR A 59 -16.18 -21.53 5.59
C THR A 59 -15.07 -20.84 6.37
N VAL A 60 -15.40 -19.67 6.98
CA VAL A 60 -14.50 -18.96 7.88
C VAL A 60 -15.18 -18.80 9.24
N VAL A 61 -14.64 -19.50 10.24
CA VAL A 61 -15.09 -19.43 11.63
C VAL A 61 -14.19 -18.48 12.40
N ARG A 62 -14.80 -17.54 13.13
CA ARG A 62 -14.14 -16.51 13.93
C ARG A 62 -14.54 -16.66 15.38
N SER A 63 -13.55 -16.71 16.27
CA SER A 63 -13.76 -16.78 17.72
C SER A 63 -13.01 -15.67 18.40
N GLY A 64 -13.74 -14.79 19.09
CA GLY A 64 -13.19 -13.60 19.75
C GLY A 64 -13.14 -12.35 18.87
N PRO A 65 -12.70 -11.23 19.45
CA PRO A 65 -12.64 -9.95 18.76
C PRO A 65 -11.57 -9.95 17.65
N ILE A 66 -11.84 -9.21 16.57
CA ILE A 66 -10.94 -9.02 15.43
C ILE A 66 -10.73 -7.52 15.24
N GLY A 67 -9.46 -7.10 15.21
CA GLY A 67 -9.05 -5.77 14.78
C GLY A 67 -8.57 -5.83 13.33
N TYR A 68 -9.29 -5.21 12.42
CA TYR A 68 -8.91 -5.18 11.01
C TYR A 68 -8.57 -3.76 10.54
N LEU A 69 -7.36 -3.61 10.00
CA LEU A 69 -6.91 -2.40 9.30
C LEU A 69 -6.91 -2.69 7.80
N PRO A 70 -7.86 -2.14 7.03
CA PRO A 70 -7.84 -2.25 5.57
C PRO A 70 -6.77 -1.37 4.94
N GLN A 71 -6.39 -1.66 3.70
CA GLN A 71 -5.44 -0.84 2.93
C GLN A 71 -5.96 0.59 2.76
N ASP A 72 -7.26 0.77 2.42
CA ASP A 72 -7.93 2.05 2.39
C ASP A 72 -8.96 2.10 3.53
N PRO A 73 -8.81 2.99 4.52
CA PRO A 73 -9.81 3.13 5.57
C PRO A 73 -11.12 3.61 4.95
N ARG A 74 -12.21 2.88 5.24
CA ARG A 74 -13.54 3.28 4.78
C ARG A 74 -13.91 4.62 5.39
N GLU A 75 -14.65 5.43 4.63
CA GLU A 75 -15.27 6.64 5.10
C GLU A 75 -16.31 6.29 6.18
N GLY A 76 -15.93 6.52 7.44
CA GLY A 76 -16.86 6.56 8.56
C GLY A 76 -17.50 7.94 8.67
N ASP A 77 -18.15 8.22 9.79
CA ASP A 77 -18.61 9.57 10.11
C ASP A 77 -17.39 10.50 10.24
N LEU A 78 -17.22 11.37 9.25
CA LEU A 78 -16.09 12.28 9.15
C LEU A 78 -16.20 13.48 10.11
N GLU A 79 -17.35 13.71 10.72
CA GLU A 79 -17.57 14.80 11.71
C GLU A 79 -17.07 14.41 13.11
N VAL A 80 -16.83 13.12 13.36
CA VAL A 80 -16.32 12.63 14.65
C VAL A 80 -14.89 13.12 14.90
N LEU A 81 -14.60 13.50 16.15
CA LEU A 81 -13.24 13.87 16.56
C LEU A 81 -12.30 12.65 16.52
N ALA A 82 -11.04 12.88 16.17
CA ALA A 82 -10.05 11.81 16.10
C ALA A 82 -9.90 11.04 17.43
N ARG A 83 -9.93 11.75 18.58
CA ARG A 83 -9.94 11.14 19.91
C ARG A 83 -11.12 10.19 20.10
N ASP A 84 -12.33 10.67 19.82
CA ASP A 84 -13.55 9.91 20.05
C ASP A 84 -13.59 8.68 19.13
N ARG A 85 -13.06 8.80 17.90
CA ARG A 85 -12.85 7.67 17.01
C ARG A 85 -11.96 6.58 17.60
N VAL A 86 -10.87 6.95 18.27
CA VAL A 86 -10.00 5.96 18.96
C VAL A 86 -10.72 5.34 20.14
N LEU A 87 -11.36 6.14 20.98
CA LEU A 87 -12.09 5.69 22.18
C LEU A 87 -13.29 4.80 21.86
N SER A 88 -13.89 4.96 20.66
CA SER A 88 -15.01 4.13 20.20
C SER A 88 -14.67 2.62 20.13
N ALA A 89 -13.39 2.29 20.03
CA ALA A 89 -12.92 0.90 20.01
C ALA A 89 -13.31 0.08 21.25
N ARG A 90 -13.51 0.75 22.38
CA ARG A 90 -13.97 0.18 23.66
C ARG A 90 -15.34 0.74 24.10
N GLY A 91 -16.03 1.50 23.24
CA GLY A 91 -17.32 2.13 23.53
C GLY A 91 -17.24 3.25 24.58
N LEU A 92 -16.06 3.84 24.78
CA LEU A 92 -15.84 4.92 25.74
C LEU A 92 -16.35 6.27 25.23
N ASP A 93 -16.38 6.48 23.92
CA ASP A 93 -16.92 7.66 23.24
C ASP A 93 -18.39 7.91 23.60
N THR A 94 -19.23 6.89 23.48
CA THR A 94 -20.65 6.96 23.80
C THR A 94 -20.88 7.17 25.30
N LEU A 95 -20.09 6.50 26.15
CA LEU A 95 -20.15 6.67 27.60
C LEU A 95 -19.76 8.07 28.04
N LEU A 96 -18.71 8.66 27.45
CA LEU A 96 -18.30 10.04 27.72
C LEU A 96 -19.39 11.04 27.30
N ALA A 97 -19.97 10.87 26.11
CA ALA A 97 -21.07 11.71 25.64
C ALA A 97 -22.30 11.61 26.55
N ASP A 98 -22.65 10.40 27.02
CA ASP A 98 -23.74 10.18 27.94
C ASP A 98 -23.45 10.79 29.33
N LEU A 99 -22.21 10.71 29.85
CA LEU A 99 -21.79 11.35 31.07
C LEU A 99 -21.90 12.88 30.98
N GLU A 100 -21.39 13.49 29.90
CA GLU A 100 -21.51 14.93 29.67
C GLU A 100 -22.97 15.38 29.59
N LYS A 101 -23.82 14.60 28.88
CA LYS A 101 -25.25 14.87 28.79
C LYS A 101 -25.93 14.83 30.16
N GLN A 102 -25.62 13.82 30.99
CA GLN A 102 -26.20 13.76 32.35
C GLN A 102 -25.68 14.88 33.21
N GLN A 103 -24.43 15.28 33.10
CA GLN A 103 -23.85 16.40 33.82
C GLN A 103 -24.54 17.73 33.49
N LEU A 104 -24.85 17.97 32.21
CA LEU A 104 -25.62 19.13 31.76
C LEU A 104 -27.05 19.09 32.33
N LEU A 105 -27.73 17.92 32.25
CA LEU A 105 -29.06 17.76 32.81
C LEU A 105 -29.11 18.03 34.32
N MET A 106 -28.10 17.59 35.08
CA MET A 106 -27.98 17.86 36.53
C MET A 106 -27.81 19.36 36.84
N ALA A 107 -27.21 20.12 35.90
CA ALA A 107 -27.01 21.57 36.07
C ALA A 107 -28.25 22.39 35.65
N GLU A 108 -29.03 21.95 34.67
CA GLU A 108 -30.11 22.72 34.06
C GLU A 108 -31.50 22.39 34.62
N VAL A 109 -31.71 21.15 35.13
CA VAL A 109 -33.02 20.71 35.61
C VAL A 109 -33.36 21.32 36.98
N VAL A 110 -34.51 22.01 37.04
CA VAL A 110 -35.03 22.65 38.25
C VAL A 110 -35.85 21.67 39.11
N ASP A 111 -36.45 20.64 38.51
CA ASP A 111 -37.22 19.63 39.22
C ASP A 111 -36.31 18.66 39.98
N GLU A 112 -36.46 18.60 41.30
CA GLU A 112 -35.65 17.80 42.21
C GLU A 112 -35.75 16.26 41.89
N SER A 113 -36.93 15.78 41.52
CA SER A 113 -37.14 14.36 41.15
C SER A 113 -36.41 13.95 39.86
N GLU A 114 -36.40 14.82 38.86
CA GLU A 114 -35.68 14.58 37.61
C GLU A 114 -34.15 14.72 37.79
N ARG A 115 -33.75 15.67 38.63
CA ARG A 115 -32.34 15.84 39.00
C ARG A 115 -31.80 14.60 39.72
N ASP A 116 -32.56 14.04 40.68
CA ASP A 116 -32.18 12.79 41.37
C ASP A 116 -32.09 11.58 40.43
N LYS A 117 -32.92 11.53 39.41
CA LYS A 117 -32.79 10.50 38.35
C LYS A 117 -31.50 10.67 37.56
N ALA A 118 -31.18 11.91 37.16
CA ALA A 118 -29.97 12.21 36.41
C ALA A 118 -28.70 11.88 37.24
N VAL A 119 -28.70 12.20 38.56
CA VAL A 119 -27.59 11.84 39.48
C VAL A 119 -27.39 10.32 39.54
N ARG A 120 -28.47 9.55 39.71
CA ARG A 120 -28.37 8.08 39.76
C ARG A 120 -27.86 7.50 38.44
N HIS A 121 -28.35 8.04 37.34
CA HIS A 121 -27.90 7.57 36.00
C HIS A 121 -26.44 7.93 35.74
N TYR A 122 -26.02 9.15 36.13
CA TYR A 122 -24.60 9.56 36.09
C TYR A 122 -23.72 8.60 36.88
N GLY A 123 -24.10 8.23 38.11
CA GLY A 123 -23.33 7.29 38.93
C GLY A 123 -23.19 5.89 38.27
N GLN A 124 -24.26 5.40 37.62
CA GLN A 124 -24.20 4.12 36.90
C GLN A 124 -23.26 4.20 35.65
N LEU A 125 -23.31 5.31 34.94
CA LEU A 125 -22.43 5.53 33.78
C LEU A 125 -20.97 5.66 34.21
N GLU A 126 -20.70 6.38 35.31
CA GLU A 126 -19.35 6.56 35.88
C GLU A 126 -18.75 5.23 36.39
N GLU A 127 -19.56 4.39 37.04
CA GLU A 127 -19.16 3.04 37.46
C GLU A 127 -18.79 2.18 36.22
N ARG A 128 -19.60 2.24 35.17
CA ARG A 128 -19.35 1.54 33.90
C ARG A 128 -18.12 2.08 33.20
N PHE A 129 -17.95 3.41 33.17
CA PHE A 129 -16.76 4.06 32.60
C PHE A 129 -15.49 3.65 33.34
N SER A 130 -15.53 3.64 34.65
CA SER A 130 -14.40 3.21 35.48
C SER A 130 -14.07 1.73 35.29
N ALA A 131 -15.08 0.85 35.12
CA ALA A 131 -14.91 -0.57 34.88
C ALA A 131 -14.22 -0.85 33.51
N LEU A 132 -14.39 0.04 32.52
CA LEU A 132 -13.72 -0.02 31.21
C LEU A 132 -12.36 0.68 31.18
N GLY A 133 -11.80 1.03 32.34
CA GLY A 133 -10.50 1.68 32.48
C GLY A 133 -10.55 3.20 32.55
N GLY A 134 -11.71 3.83 32.29
CA GLY A 134 -11.95 5.26 32.53
C GLY A 134 -10.85 6.19 32.00
N TYR A 135 -10.38 7.08 32.86
CA TYR A 135 -9.31 8.04 32.53
C TYR A 135 -7.96 7.38 32.19
N ALA A 136 -7.68 6.17 32.71
CA ALA A 136 -6.48 5.40 32.34
C ALA A 136 -6.52 4.95 30.88
N ALA A 137 -7.69 4.55 30.38
CA ALA A 137 -7.88 4.18 28.98
C ALA A 137 -7.72 5.38 28.03
N GLU A 138 -8.21 6.57 28.44
CA GLU A 138 -7.99 7.80 27.68
C GLU A 138 -6.49 8.16 27.58
N SER A 139 -5.76 8.06 28.70
CA SER A 139 -4.31 8.26 28.71
C SER A 139 -3.56 7.22 27.87
N GLU A 140 -4.04 5.97 27.87
CA GLU A 140 -3.48 4.90 27.04
C GLU A 140 -3.70 5.18 25.55
N ALA A 141 -4.92 5.58 25.15
CA ALA A 141 -5.23 5.99 23.79
C ALA A 141 -4.35 7.15 23.32
N GLY A 142 -4.17 8.18 24.18
CA GLY A 142 -3.27 9.30 23.91
C GLY A 142 -1.81 8.85 23.67
N ARG A 143 -1.29 7.95 24.51
CA ARG A 143 0.08 7.40 24.32
C ARG A 143 0.23 6.63 23.01
N ILE A 144 -0.75 5.80 22.63
CA ILE A 144 -0.74 5.08 21.37
C ILE A 144 -0.73 6.07 20.20
N CYS A 145 -1.58 7.10 20.25
CA CYS A 145 -1.62 8.14 19.22
C CYS A 145 -0.29 8.88 19.09
N ALA A 146 0.29 9.30 20.22
CA ALA A 146 1.59 9.98 20.24
C ALA A 146 2.70 9.10 19.65
N SER A 147 2.72 7.79 19.98
CA SER A 147 3.69 6.83 19.46
C SER A 147 3.53 6.56 17.94
N LEU A 148 2.35 6.85 17.38
CA LEU A 148 2.09 6.81 15.94
C LEU A 148 2.27 8.18 15.26
N GLY A 149 2.92 9.14 15.93
CA GLY A 149 3.18 10.46 15.39
C GLY A 149 1.93 11.32 15.20
N LEU A 150 0.88 11.12 16.00
CA LEU A 150 -0.32 11.95 16.04
C LEU A 150 -0.21 12.94 17.22
N PRO A 151 0.06 14.23 16.99
CA PRO A 151 0.14 15.21 18.04
C PRO A 151 -1.26 15.51 18.64
N ASP A 152 -1.32 15.96 19.91
CA ASP A 152 -2.58 16.23 20.63
C ASP A 152 -3.54 17.15 19.87
N ARG A 153 -3.01 18.13 19.15
CA ARG A 153 -3.82 19.03 18.30
C ARG A 153 -4.65 18.30 17.22
N VAL A 154 -4.17 17.14 16.75
CA VAL A 154 -4.89 16.31 15.76
C VAL A 154 -6.05 15.59 16.42
N LEU A 155 -5.90 15.18 17.68
CA LEU A 155 -6.92 14.43 18.42
C LEU A 155 -8.20 15.24 18.68
N THR A 156 -8.08 16.57 18.70
CA THR A 156 -9.22 17.49 18.88
C THR A 156 -9.87 17.94 17.56
N GLN A 157 -9.42 17.43 16.44
CA GLN A 157 -9.95 17.78 15.11
C GLN A 157 -10.92 16.72 14.59
N PRO A 158 -11.96 17.13 13.82
CA PRO A 158 -12.83 16.20 13.11
C PRO A 158 -12.05 15.48 11.99
N LEU A 159 -12.38 14.20 11.74
CA LEU A 159 -11.67 13.35 10.78
C LEU A 159 -11.63 13.96 9.36
N ARG A 160 -12.64 14.74 8.96
CA ARG A 160 -12.67 15.40 7.65
C ARG A 160 -11.54 16.39 7.41
N THR A 161 -10.97 16.97 8.47
CA THR A 161 -9.88 17.96 8.37
C THR A 161 -8.49 17.32 8.34
N LEU A 162 -8.42 16.01 8.59
CA LEU A 162 -7.17 15.27 8.63
C LEU A 162 -6.75 14.83 7.23
N SER A 163 -5.43 14.76 7.00
CA SER A 163 -4.89 14.13 5.79
C SER A 163 -5.21 12.63 5.75
N GLY A 164 -5.16 12.00 4.57
CA GLY A 164 -5.35 10.55 4.41
C GLY A 164 -4.44 9.74 5.33
N GLY A 165 -3.15 10.10 5.40
CA GLY A 165 -2.19 9.46 6.29
C GLY A 165 -2.50 9.64 7.78
N GLN A 166 -2.99 10.82 8.21
CA GLN A 166 -3.43 11.04 9.59
C GLN A 166 -4.66 10.21 9.92
N ARG A 167 -5.66 10.18 9.05
CA ARG A 167 -6.86 9.34 9.23
C ARG A 167 -6.49 7.87 9.37
N ARG A 168 -5.55 7.38 8.53
CA ARG A 168 -5.07 6.01 8.60
C ARG A 168 -4.37 5.70 9.92
N ARG A 169 -3.54 6.62 10.42
CA ARG A 169 -2.90 6.49 11.75
C ARG A 169 -3.90 6.49 12.89
N VAL A 170 -4.97 7.28 12.81
CA VAL A 170 -6.08 7.25 13.78
C VAL A 170 -6.79 5.88 13.77
N GLU A 171 -7.07 5.30 12.60
CA GLU A 171 -7.66 3.96 12.52
C GLU A 171 -6.73 2.88 13.07
N LEU A 172 -5.43 2.96 12.77
CA LEU A 172 -4.44 2.06 13.37
C LEU A 172 -4.43 2.20 14.89
N ALA A 173 -4.38 3.44 15.42
CA ALA A 173 -4.45 3.71 16.86
C ALA A 173 -5.70 3.09 17.49
N ARG A 174 -6.87 3.22 16.85
CA ARG A 174 -8.14 2.63 17.30
C ARG A 174 -8.05 1.11 17.46
N ILE A 175 -7.48 0.45 16.44
CA ILE A 175 -7.35 -1.02 16.42
C ILE A 175 -6.36 -1.50 17.48
N LEU A 176 -5.22 -0.82 17.62
CA LEU A 176 -4.21 -1.18 18.62
C LEU A 176 -4.71 -0.90 20.05
N PHE A 177 -5.48 0.17 20.23
CA PHE A 177 -6.13 0.48 21.52
C PHE A 177 -7.15 -0.60 21.90
N ALA A 178 -7.95 -1.11 20.94
CA ALA A 178 -8.83 -2.26 21.19
C ALA A 178 -8.04 -3.52 21.60
N ALA A 179 -6.87 -3.72 21.01
CA ALA A 179 -6.05 -4.93 21.21
C ALA A 179 -5.21 -4.90 22.49
N SER A 180 -4.95 -3.72 23.06
CA SER A 180 -4.19 -3.55 24.31
C SER A 180 -5.01 -3.77 25.58
N ASP A 181 -6.34 -3.98 25.44
CA ASP A 181 -7.21 -4.27 26.59
C ASP A 181 -6.95 -5.67 27.14
N SER A 182 -6.16 -5.73 28.22
CA SER A 182 -5.81 -6.97 28.91
C SER A 182 -6.90 -7.44 29.90
N GLY A 183 -7.99 -6.66 30.07
CA GLY A 183 -8.99 -6.89 31.14
C GLY A 183 -10.06 -7.94 30.80
N THR A 184 -10.30 -8.22 29.52
CA THR A 184 -11.43 -9.06 29.09
C THR A 184 -11.09 -10.55 28.94
N GLY A 185 -9.83 -10.96 29.16
CA GLY A 185 -9.38 -12.38 29.05
C GLY A 185 -9.44 -12.96 27.63
N SER A 186 -9.89 -12.20 26.65
CA SER A 186 -9.97 -12.59 25.24
C SER A 186 -8.97 -11.81 24.41
N SER A 187 -7.93 -12.46 23.92
CA SER A 187 -6.94 -11.81 23.07
C SER A 187 -7.53 -11.50 21.69
N THR A 188 -7.44 -10.23 21.25
CA THR A 188 -7.87 -9.76 19.92
C THR A 188 -6.99 -10.36 18.83
N THR A 189 -7.58 -10.84 17.74
CA THR A 189 -6.83 -11.22 16.54
C THR A 189 -6.66 -9.99 15.64
N LEU A 190 -5.42 -9.62 15.34
CA LEU A 190 -5.10 -8.48 14.48
C LEU A 190 -4.91 -8.91 13.03
N LEU A 191 -5.56 -8.20 12.13
CA LEU A 191 -5.42 -8.33 10.68
C LEU A 191 -5.00 -6.97 10.14
N LEU A 192 -3.73 -6.81 9.75
CA LEU A 192 -3.16 -5.52 9.38
C LEU A 192 -2.68 -5.52 7.92
N ASP A 193 -3.30 -4.69 7.08
CA ASP A 193 -2.91 -4.54 5.67
C ASP A 193 -2.10 -3.26 5.49
N GLU A 194 -0.78 -3.42 5.25
CA GLU A 194 0.22 -2.36 5.10
C GLU A 194 0.19 -1.31 6.25
N PRO A 195 0.36 -1.74 7.52
CA PRO A 195 0.25 -0.82 8.66
C PRO A 195 1.39 0.19 8.76
N THR A 196 2.49 -0.05 8.05
CA THR A 196 3.68 0.82 8.04
C THR A 196 3.55 2.02 7.10
N ASN A 197 2.58 2.03 6.20
CA ASN A 197 2.38 3.14 5.28
C ASN A 197 2.05 4.42 6.06
N HIS A 198 2.73 5.50 5.73
CA HIS A 198 2.63 6.84 6.36
C HIS A 198 3.14 6.90 7.81
N LEU A 199 3.91 5.92 8.28
CA LEU A 199 4.62 5.97 9.56
C LEU A 199 6.08 6.36 9.33
N ASP A 200 6.63 7.13 10.26
CA ASP A 200 8.07 7.40 10.35
C ASP A 200 8.81 6.23 11.03
N ALA A 201 10.14 6.27 11.03
CA ALA A 201 10.98 5.22 11.58
C ALA A 201 10.71 4.94 13.06
N ASP A 202 10.49 5.98 13.87
CA ASP A 202 10.20 5.86 15.30
C ASP A 202 8.85 5.17 15.55
N SER A 203 7.83 5.57 14.80
CA SER A 203 6.49 4.95 14.86
C SER A 203 6.52 3.50 14.40
N ILE A 204 7.31 3.16 13.36
CA ILE A 204 7.52 1.77 12.91
C ILE A 204 8.22 0.96 14.00
N GLY A 205 9.25 1.51 14.65
CA GLY A 205 9.95 0.88 15.76
C GLY A 205 9.01 0.57 16.93
N TRP A 206 8.19 1.53 17.32
CA TRP A 206 7.19 1.33 18.36
C TRP A 206 6.11 0.29 17.97
N LEU A 207 5.60 0.35 16.72
CA LEU A 207 4.62 -0.62 16.21
C LEU A 207 5.19 -2.05 16.23
N ARG A 208 6.44 -2.22 15.81
CA ARG A 208 7.16 -3.49 15.86
C ARG A 208 7.17 -4.07 17.28
N ASP A 209 7.54 -3.26 18.27
CA ASP A 209 7.64 -3.70 19.66
C ASP A 209 6.25 -4.02 20.24
N PHE A 210 5.22 -3.25 19.88
CA PHE A 210 3.84 -3.56 20.21
C PHE A 210 3.39 -4.92 19.63
N LEU A 211 3.64 -5.16 18.34
CA LEU A 211 3.26 -6.41 17.68
C LEU A 211 4.03 -7.63 18.22
N LYS A 212 5.28 -7.46 18.65
CA LYS A 212 6.04 -8.50 19.34
C LYS A 212 5.45 -8.86 20.71
N ALA A 213 4.97 -7.87 21.44
CA ALA A 213 4.37 -8.05 22.77
C ALA A 213 2.93 -8.58 22.70
N HIS A 214 2.27 -8.43 21.54
CA HIS A 214 0.88 -8.85 21.36
C HIS A 214 0.71 -10.37 21.52
N THR A 215 -0.20 -10.80 22.40
CA THR A 215 -0.45 -12.21 22.74
C THR A 215 -1.51 -12.86 21.88
N GLY A 216 -2.32 -12.09 21.17
CA GLY A 216 -3.33 -12.58 20.23
C GLY A 216 -2.74 -13.13 18.94
N GLY A 217 -3.60 -13.56 18.03
CA GLY A 217 -3.19 -13.89 16.67
C GLY A 217 -2.93 -12.63 15.84
N LEU A 218 -1.96 -12.68 14.94
CA LEU A 218 -1.62 -11.60 14.01
C LEU A 218 -1.51 -12.15 12.60
N VAL A 219 -2.16 -11.48 11.63
CA VAL A 219 -1.85 -11.62 10.21
C VAL A 219 -1.49 -10.23 9.68
N ILE A 220 -0.33 -10.13 9.06
CA ILE A 220 0.19 -8.86 8.55
C ILE A 220 0.58 -8.98 7.09
N ILE A 221 0.17 -8.00 6.29
CA ILE A 221 0.71 -7.73 4.96
C ILE A 221 1.59 -6.50 5.12
N SER A 222 2.85 -6.57 4.71
CA SER A 222 3.76 -5.43 4.70
C SER A 222 4.85 -5.58 3.65
N HIS A 223 5.30 -4.45 3.11
CA HIS A 223 6.49 -4.35 2.28
C HIS A 223 7.75 -4.03 3.11
N ASN A 224 7.60 -3.70 4.39
CA ASN A 224 8.73 -3.48 5.29
C ASN A 224 9.34 -4.82 5.73
N VAL A 225 10.49 -5.16 5.14
CA VAL A 225 11.19 -6.43 5.36
C VAL A 225 11.70 -6.56 6.80
N GLU A 226 12.14 -5.46 7.41
CA GLU A 226 12.67 -5.45 8.79
C GLU A 226 11.56 -5.78 9.79
N LEU A 227 10.39 -5.14 9.64
CA LEU A 227 9.23 -5.46 10.46
C LEU A 227 8.86 -6.95 10.34
N LEU A 228 8.79 -7.48 9.11
CA LEU A 228 8.47 -8.89 8.89
C LEU A 228 9.52 -9.82 9.50
N ALA A 229 10.82 -9.50 9.35
CA ALA A 229 11.91 -10.31 9.88
C ALA A 229 11.87 -10.44 11.40
N GLU A 230 11.47 -9.38 12.09
CA GLU A 230 11.47 -9.34 13.55
C GLU A 230 10.16 -9.80 14.20
N VAL A 231 9.01 -9.62 13.53
CA VAL A 231 7.70 -9.92 14.10
C VAL A 231 7.19 -11.30 13.71
N VAL A 232 7.41 -11.73 12.46
CA VAL A 232 6.75 -12.90 11.86
C VAL A 232 7.38 -14.22 12.30
N ASN A 233 6.56 -15.18 12.74
CA ASN A 233 6.98 -16.54 13.05
C ASN A 233 6.43 -17.62 12.09
N ARG A 234 5.47 -17.24 11.22
CA ARG A 234 4.90 -18.11 10.17
C ARG A 234 4.65 -17.27 8.91
N VAL A 235 4.75 -17.87 7.73
CA VAL A 235 4.49 -17.18 6.47
C VAL A 235 3.45 -17.95 5.66
N TRP A 236 2.44 -17.23 5.16
CA TRP A 236 1.51 -17.68 4.15
C TRP A 236 1.87 -17.03 2.83
N PHE A 237 2.35 -17.81 1.88
CA PHE A 237 2.66 -17.34 0.54
C PHE A 237 1.51 -17.64 -0.41
N LEU A 238 0.88 -16.57 -0.93
CA LEU A 238 -0.15 -16.68 -1.96
C LEU A 238 0.51 -16.78 -3.34
N ASP A 239 0.40 -17.95 -3.95
CA ASP A 239 0.85 -18.19 -5.32
C ASP A 239 -0.24 -17.78 -6.31
N ALA A 240 -0.11 -16.59 -6.90
CA ALA A 240 -1.09 -16.03 -7.85
C ALA A 240 -1.26 -16.87 -9.14
N VAL A 241 -0.34 -17.79 -9.40
CA VAL A 241 -0.33 -18.67 -10.59
C VAL A 241 -1.17 -19.89 -10.36
N ARG A 242 -0.89 -20.57 -9.23
CA ARG A 242 -1.58 -21.80 -8.84
C ARG A 242 -2.90 -21.50 -8.14
N GLY A 243 -3.07 -20.26 -7.64
CA GLY A 243 -4.21 -19.91 -6.79
C GLY A 243 -4.16 -20.63 -5.44
N GLU A 244 -3.00 -21.04 -4.94
CA GLU A 244 -2.81 -21.81 -3.73
C GLU A 244 -2.09 -21.01 -2.64
N VAL A 245 -2.18 -21.48 -1.38
CA VAL A 245 -1.41 -20.95 -0.25
C VAL A 245 -0.36 -21.96 0.17
N ASP A 246 0.89 -21.59 0.04
CA ASP A 246 2.00 -22.32 0.63
C ASP A 246 2.19 -21.84 2.08
N VAL A 247 2.06 -22.73 3.06
CA VAL A 247 2.20 -22.43 4.49
C VAL A 247 3.60 -22.81 4.96
N TYR A 248 4.38 -21.80 5.41
CA TYR A 248 5.71 -21.99 5.99
C TYR A 248 5.64 -21.75 7.51
N ASN A 249 5.87 -22.81 8.31
CA ASN A 249 5.91 -22.71 9.77
C ASN A 249 7.31 -22.33 10.26
N MET A 250 7.79 -21.17 9.80
CA MET A 250 9.10 -20.64 10.12
C MET A 250 9.13 -19.12 10.00
N GLY A 251 10.10 -18.49 10.70
CA GLY A 251 10.29 -17.03 10.62
C GLY A 251 10.81 -16.58 9.26
N TRP A 252 10.77 -15.28 9.04
CA TRP A 252 10.99 -14.62 7.75
C TRP A 252 12.28 -15.01 7.04
N GLN A 253 13.44 -14.96 7.72
CA GLN A 253 14.72 -15.27 7.10
C GLN A 253 14.79 -16.72 6.59
N LYS A 254 14.36 -17.67 7.40
CA LYS A 254 14.32 -19.09 7.00
C LYS A 254 13.35 -19.33 5.84
N TYR A 255 12.24 -18.58 5.80
CA TYR A 255 11.31 -18.61 4.68
C TYR A 255 11.98 -18.15 3.38
N LEU A 256 12.76 -17.06 3.40
CA LEU A 256 13.47 -16.59 2.19
C LEU A 256 14.43 -17.65 1.64
N ASP A 257 15.18 -18.31 2.52
CA ASP A 257 16.11 -19.38 2.14
C ASP A 257 15.36 -20.60 1.57
N ALA A 258 14.28 -21.02 2.23
CA ALA A 258 13.43 -22.12 1.76
C ALA A 258 12.80 -21.78 0.40
N ARG A 259 12.29 -20.55 0.24
CA ARG A 259 11.68 -20.07 -0.99
C ARG A 259 12.69 -20.06 -2.16
N SER A 260 13.90 -19.54 -1.92
CA SER A 260 14.99 -19.55 -2.90
C SER A 260 15.32 -20.97 -3.38
N THR A 261 15.38 -21.92 -2.44
CA THR A 261 15.63 -23.35 -2.75
C THR A 261 14.49 -23.96 -3.56
N ASP A 262 13.23 -23.69 -3.18
CA ASP A 262 12.05 -24.15 -3.91
C ASP A 262 11.98 -23.57 -5.33
N GLU A 263 12.31 -22.31 -5.51
CA GLU A 263 12.37 -21.68 -6.84
C GLU A 263 13.47 -22.30 -7.72
N GLN A 264 14.65 -22.55 -7.14
CA GLN A 264 15.72 -23.23 -7.88
C GLN A 264 15.32 -24.65 -8.29
N ARG A 265 14.65 -25.39 -7.39
CA ARG A 265 14.12 -26.72 -7.70
C ARG A 265 13.10 -26.65 -8.83
N ARG A 266 12.12 -25.77 -8.75
CA ARG A 266 11.09 -25.55 -9.79
C ARG A 266 11.70 -25.16 -11.13
N ARG A 267 12.71 -24.27 -11.15
CA ARG A 267 13.45 -23.92 -12.38
C ARG A 267 14.14 -25.13 -13.02
N ARG A 268 14.74 -26.02 -12.21
CA ARG A 268 15.37 -27.26 -12.71
C ARG A 268 14.34 -28.24 -13.24
N GLU A 269 13.22 -28.44 -12.52
CA GLU A 269 12.11 -29.30 -12.96
C GLU A 269 11.52 -28.80 -14.28
N ARG A 270 11.34 -27.50 -14.43
CA ARG A 270 10.89 -26.85 -15.66
C ARG A 270 11.86 -27.07 -16.82
N ALA A 271 13.14 -26.78 -16.64
CA ALA A 271 14.16 -27.00 -17.65
C ALA A 271 14.18 -28.48 -18.12
N ASN A 272 14.00 -29.42 -17.19
CA ASN A 272 13.90 -30.84 -17.49
C ASN A 272 12.62 -31.19 -18.29
N ALA A 273 11.48 -30.57 -17.94
CA ALA A 273 10.21 -30.78 -18.63
C ALA A 273 10.26 -30.18 -20.05
N GLU A 274 10.82 -28.98 -20.25
CA GLU A 274 11.06 -28.37 -21.55
C GLU A 274 11.96 -29.26 -22.43
N LYS A 275 13.04 -29.80 -21.85
CA LYS A 275 13.94 -30.73 -22.54
C LYS A 275 13.23 -32.01 -22.97
N LYS A 276 12.39 -32.58 -22.07
CA LYS A 276 11.59 -33.78 -22.40
C LYS A 276 10.54 -33.50 -23.48
N ALA A 277 9.85 -32.38 -23.42
CA ALA A 277 8.87 -31.97 -24.42
C ALA A 277 9.51 -31.75 -25.79
N SER A 278 10.68 -31.13 -25.85
CA SER A 278 11.47 -30.94 -27.05
C SER A 278 11.92 -32.30 -27.66
N ALA A 279 12.38 -33.22 -26.82
CA ALA A 279 12.76 -34.57 -27.26
C ALA A 279 11.57 -35.35 -27.84
N LEU A 280 10.39 -35.28 -27.20
CA LEU A 280 9.14 -35.90 -27.70
C LEU A 280 8.72 -35.31 -29.04
N ARG A 281 8.82 -33.99 -29.24
CA ARG A 281 8.55 -33.33 -30.52
C ARG A 281 9.52 -33.79 -31.60
N ALA A 282 10.82 -33.86 -31.31
CA ALA A 282 11.83 -34.35 -32.26
C ALA A 282 11.61 -35.82 -32.63
N GLN A 283 11.21 -36.66 -31.67
CA GLN A 283 10.90 -38.08 -31.92
C GLN A 283 9.62 -38.25 -32.74
N ALA A 284 8.57 -37.47 -32.44
CA ALA A 284 7.33 -37.47 -33.22
C ALA A 284 7.57 -37.04 -34.67
N ALA A 285 8.40 -36.02 -34.91
CA ALA A 285 8.78 -35.58 -36.26
C ALA A 285 9.48 -36.69 -37.04
N LYS A 286 10.38 -37.46 -36.41
CA LYS A 286 11.04 -38.62 -37.06
C LYS A 286 10.08 -39.77 -37.36
N MET A 287 9.04 -39.97 -36.53
CA MET A 287 8.07 -41.06 -36.69
C MET A 287 6.94 -40.71 -37.66
N GLY A 288 6.56 -39.42 -37.77
CA GLY A 288 5.47 -38.94 -38.62
C GLY A 288 5.68 -39.17 -40.11
N ALA A 289 6.91 -39.47 -40.56
CA ALA A 289 7.22 -39.81 -41.93
C ALA A 289 6.72 -41.23 -42.37
N LYS A 290 6.22 -42.07 -41.44
CA LYS A 290 5.70 -43.42 -41.75
C LYS A 290 4.22 -43.51 -41.35
N ALA A 291 3.34 -43.78 -42.31
CA ALA A 291 1.88 -43.85 -42.11
C ALA A 291 1.46 -44.83 -41.00
N THR A 292 2.17 -45.93 -40.80
CA THR A 292 1.91 -46.92 -39.75
C THR A 292 2.20 -46.44 -38.32
N LYS A 293 2.90 -45.31 -38.17
CA LYS A 293 3.27 -44.74 -36.85
C LYS A 293 2.63 -43.38 -36.58
N ALA A 294 1.72 -42.92 -37.45
CA ALA A 294 1.09 -41.59 -37.35
C ALA A 294 0.35 -41.38 -36.01
N VAL A 295 -0.39 -42.38 -35.53
CA VAL A 295 -1.13 -42.30 -34.26
C VAL A 295 -0.16 -42.16 -33.07
N ALA A 296 0.95 -42.90 -33.08
CA ALA A 296 1.95 -42.81 -32.01
C ALA A 296 2.65 -41.43 -31.99
N ALA A 297 2.98 -40.90 -33.19
CA ALA A 297 3.54 -39.55 -33.32
C ALA A 297 2.57 -38.46 -32.82
N GLN A 298 1.29 -38.57 -33.15
CA GLN A 298 0.26 -37.64 -32.72
C GLN A 298 0.07 -37.66 -31.17
N ASN A 299 0.13 -38.85 -30.56
CA ASN A 299 0.06 -38.97 -29.10
C ASN A 299 1.29 -38.36 -28.41
N MET A 300 2.49 -38.50 -29.01
CA MET A 300 3.71 -37.84 -28.50
C MET A 300 3.61 -36.31 -28.59
N LEU A 301 3.08 -35.78 -29.70
CA LEU A 301 2.83 -34.34 -29.87
C LEU A 301 1.84 -33.81 -28.84
N ARG A 302 0.69 -34.48 -28.67
CA ARG A 302 -0.30 -34.10 -27.66
C ARG A 302 0.28 -34.09 -26.22
N ARG A 303 1.15 -35.09 -25.94
CA ARG A 303 1.83 -35.16 -24.63
C ARG A 303 2.82 -34.01 -24.46
N ALA A 304 3.61 -33.68 -25.48
CA ALA A 304 4.53 -32.56 -25.46
C ALA A 304 3.80 -31.21 -25.37
N GLU A 305 2.68 -31.06 -26.09
CA GLU A 305 1.83 -29.85 -26.00
C GLU A 305 1.23 -29.66 -24.62
N ARG A 306 0.73 -30.73 -23.99
CA ARG A 306 0.21 -30.66 -22.62
C ARG A 306 1.29 -30.24 -21.62
N MET A 307 2.48 -30.87 -21.69
CA MET A 307 3.62 -30.49 -20.83
C MET A 307 4.04 -29.04 -21.04
N ILE A 308 3.94 -28.50 -22.24
CA ILE A 308 4.27 -27.09 -22.51
C ILE A 308 3.16 -26.17 -22.09
N ALA A 309 1.89 -26.54 -22.26
CA ALA A 309 0.76 -25.74 -21.78
C ALA A 309 0.80 -25.55 -20.25
N GLU A 310 1.16 -26.58 -19.50
CA GLU A 310 1.41 -26.50 -18.06
C GLU A 310 2.55 -25.51 -17.73
N LEU A 311 3.65 -25.52 -18.49
CA LEU A 311 4.76 -24.59 -18.35
C LEU A 311 4.42 -23.15 -18.78
N ASP A 312 3.61 -22.98 -19.81
CA ASP A 312 3.20 -21.65 -20.30
C ASP A 312 2.25 -20.95 -19.32
N ALA A 313 1.41 -21.69 -18.62
CA ALA A 313 0.61 -21.14 -17.50
C ALA A 313 1.52 -20.56 -16.41
N GLU A 314 2.64 -21.22 -16.08
CA GLU A 314 3.65 -20.68 -15.19
C GLU A 314 4.41 -19.46 -15.76
N ARG A 315 4.69 -19.43 -17.08
CA ARG A 315 5.39 -18.31 -17.75
C ARG A 315 4.58 -17.00 -17.73
N VAL A 316 3.28 -17.06 -17.87
CA VAL A 316 2.41 -15.85 -17.82
C VAL A 316 2.52 -15.17 -16.47
N ALA A 317 2.76 -15.93 -15.42
CA ALA A 317 2.90 -15.41 -14.06
C ALA A 317 4.27 -14.79 -13.74
N ASP A 318 5.33 -15.20 -14.45
CA ASP A 318 6.67 -14.63 -14.27
C ASP A 318 6.89 -13.32 -15.07
N LYS A 319 5.89 -12.85 -15.80
CA LYS A 319 5.98 -11.57 -16.50
C LYS A 319 5.95 -10.42 -15.48
N VAL A 320 7.01 -9.65 -15.47
CA VAL A 320 7.09 -8.36 -14.78
C VAL A 320 6.89 -7.27 -15.82
N ALA A 321 6.21 -6.19 -15.44
CA ALA A 321 6.05 -5.02 -16.31
C ALA A 321 7.43 -4.49 -16.71
N LYS A 322 7.72 -4.38 -18.00
CA LYS A 322 8.97 -3.76 -18.47
C LYS A 322 8.76 -2.25 -18.51
N ILE A 323 9.09 -1.59 -17.41
CA ILE A 323 8.96 -0.15 -17.29
C ILE A 323 10.17 0.52 -17.95
N ARG A 324 9.92 1.40 -18.91
CA ARG A 324 10.93 2.29 -19.50
C ARG A 324 10.30 3.66 -19.68
N PHE A 325 10.91 4.67 -19.07
CA PHE A 325 10.47 6.03 -19.34
C PHE A 325 10.78 6.42 -20.80
N PRO A 326 9.90 7.20 -21.45
CA PRO A 326 10.08 7.59 -22.83
C PRO A 326 11.24 8.58 -22.98
N THR A 327 11.69 8.75 -24.21
CA THR A 327 12.58 9.87 -24.53
C THR A 327 11.82 11.18 -24.24
N PRO A 328 12.38 12.06 -23.40
CA PRO A 328 11.71 13.32 -23.04
C PRO A 328 11.51 14.21 -24.26
N ALA A 329 10.38 14.92 -24.31
CA ALA A 329 10.11 15.91 -25.33
C ALA A 329 11.19 17.01 -25.31
N PRO A 330 11.54 17.60 -26.46
CA PRO A 330 12.51 18.71 -26.53
C PRO A 330 12.06 19.89 -25.66
N CYS A 331 12.97 20.44 -24.85
CA CYS A 331 12.70 21.60 -24.01
C CYS A 331 13.91 22.55 -23.97
N GLY A 332 13.71 23.75 -23.41
CA GLY A 332 14.76 24.72 -23.13
C GLY A 332 15.82 24.17 -22.14
N LYS A 333 16.85 25.01 -21.85
CA LYS A 333 17.89 24.66 -20.90
C LYS A 333 17.32 24.49 -19.49
N THR A 334 16.43 25.41 -19.08
CA THR A 334 15.77 25.42 -17.78
C THR A 334 14.25 25.37 -18.01
N PRO A 335 13.65 24.16 -18.06
CA PRO A 335 12.23 24.00 -18.35
C PRO A 335 11.29 24.51 -17.24
N LEU A 336 11.74 24.61 -15.99
CA LEU A 336 10.91 25.10 -14.89
C LEU A 336 11.77 25.83 -13.85
N VAL A 337 11.31 27.02 -13.43
CA VAL A 337 11.90 27.77 -12.32
C VAL A 337 10.82 28.12 -11.31
N ALA A 338 11.09 27.83 -10.06
CA ALA A 338 10.30 28.25 -8.90
C ALA A 338 11.03 29.40 -8.21
N LYS A 339 10.32 30.48 -7.87
CA LYS A 339 10.88 31.66 -7.21
C LYS A 339 10.07 32.03 -5.99
N GLY A 340 10.70 31.98 -4.82
CA GLY A 340 10.15 32.43 -3.56
C GLY A 340 8.86 31.70 -3.15
N LEU A 341 8.70 30.41 -3.51
CA LEU A 341 7.47 29.67 -3.22
C LEU A 341 7.22 29.60 -1.73
N THR A 342 6.03 30.05 -1.33
CA THR A 342 5.56 30.01 0.05
C THR A 342 4.18 29.36 0.10
N LYS A 343 3.95 28.51 1.09
CA LYS A 343 2.65 27.85 1.29
C LYS A 343 2.27 27.78 2.75
N ASN A 344 1.01 28.15 3.02
CA ASN A 344 0.38 28.09 4.34
C ASN A 344 -0.98 27.40 4.25
N TYR A 345 -1.36 26.64 5.27
CA TYR A 345 -2.71 26.10 5.43
C TYR A 345 -3.34 26.72 6.70
N GLY A 346 -4.11 27.78 6.51
CA GLY A 346 -4.64 28.56 7.62
C GLY A 346 -3.50 29.21 8.42
N SER A 347 -3.35 28.85 9.69
CA SER A 347 -2.26 29.32 10.57
C SER A 347 -0.99 28.48 10.50
N LEU A 348 -1.01 27.36 9.78
CA LEU A 348 0.14 26.48 9.65
C LEU A 348 1.00 26.93 8.45
N GLU A 349 2.18 27.45 8.74
CA GLU A 349 3.22 27.69 7.74
C GLU A 349 3.87 26.36 7.39
N VAL A 350 3.85 25.98 6.09
CA VAL A 350 4.44 24.72 5.62
C VAL A 350 5.88 24.94 5.20
N PHE A 351 6.14 25.92 4.37
CA PHE A 351 7.47 26.40 3.99
C PHE A 351 7.39 27.81 3.41
N THR A 352 8.51 28.52 3.47
CA THR A 352 8.61 29.91 3.03
C THR A 352 9.83 30.14 2.14
N GLY A 353 9.62 30.78 0.98
CA GLY A 353 10.70 31.31 0.17
C GLY A 353 11.53 30.28 -0.58
N VAL A 354 10.94 29.15 -1.00
CA VAL A 354 11.67 28.09 -1.73
C VAL A 354 12.00 28.56 -3.15
N ASP A 355 13.28 28.57 -3.47
CA ASP A 355 13.82 28.82 -4.82
C ASP A 355 14.35 27.51 -5.42
N LEU A 356 13.94 27.16 -6.64
CA LEU A 356 14.40 25.94 -7.31
C LEU A 356 14.41 26.12 -8.84
N ALA A 357 15.58 25.98 -9.45
CA ALA A 357 15.70 25.92 -10.90
C ALA A 357 15.89 24.48 -11.36
N ILE A 358 14.97 23.98 -12.18
CA ILE A 358 15.02 22.63 -12.74
C ILE A 358 15.58 22.73 -14.16
N ASP A 359 16.85 22.37 -14.33
CA ASP A 359 17.51 22.33 -15.63
C ASP A 359 17.22 21.01 -16.35
N ARG A 360 17.40 21.00 -17.66
CA ARG A 360 17.24 19.79 -18.48
C ARG A 360 18.20 18.69 -18.01
N GLY A 361 17.65 17.54 -17.59
CA GLY A 361 18.41 16.41 -17.09
C GLY A 361 18.85 16.54 -15.64
N SER A 362 18.44 17.59 -14.91
CA SER A 362 18.77 17.72 -13.49
C SER A 362 18.06 16.65 -12.66
N ARG A 363 18.72 16.21 -11.61
CA ARG A 363 18.28 15.16 -10.69
C ARG A 363 18.28 15.70 -9.26
N VAL A 364 17.09 15.94 -8.74
CA VAL A 364 16.86 16.60 -7.45
C VAL A 364 16.10 15.66 -6.53
N VAL A 365 16.55 15.53 -5.29
CA VAL A 365 15.80 14.85 -4.22
C VAL A 365 15.26 15.90 -3.25
N VAL A 366 14.03 15.74 -2.82
CA VAL A 366 13.41 16.59 -1.79
C VAL A 366 13.34 15.79 -0.50
N LEU A 367 13.99 16.29 0.54
CA LEU A 367 14.05 15.68 1.87
C LEU A 367 13.35 16.54 2.93
N GLY A 368 12.90 15.91 3.98
CA GLY A 368 12.26 16.57 5.13
C GLY A 368 11.41 15.57 5.90
N LEU A 369 11.14 15.86 7.16
CA LEU A 369 10.28 15.03 8.01
C LEU A 369 8.84 14.94 7.47
N ASN A 370 8.09 13.99 7.98
CA ASN A 370 6.67 13.88 7.64
C ASN A 370 5.91 15.15 8.04
N GLY A 371 5.19 15.72 7.06
CA GLY A 371 4.51 17.02 7.24
C GLY A 371 5.35 18.25 6.88
N ALA A 372 6.62 18.11 6.48
CA ALA A 372 7.48 19.23 6.06
C ALA A 372 7.06 19.87 4.72
N GLY A 373 6.03 19.34 4.03
CA GLY A 373 5.50 19.93 2.80
C GLY A 373 6.07 19.34 1.50
N LYS A 374 6.71 18.18 1.53
CA LYS A 374 7.30 17.53 0.33
C LYS A 374 6.27 17.38 -0.80
N THR A 375 5.14 16.74 -0.53
CA THR A 375 4.02 16.59 -1.48
C THR A 375 3.45 17.92 -1.92
N THR A 376 3.34 18.89 -0.99
CA THR A 376 2.85 20.25 -1.30
C THR A 376 3.77 20.94 -2.29
N LEU A 377 5.10 20.85 -2.11
CA LEU A 377 6.06 21.40 -3.07
C LEU A 377 5.87 20.77 -4.47
N LEU A 378 5.74 19.45 -4.56
CA LEU A 378 5.51 18.78 -5.85
C LEU A 378 4.18 19.20 -6.49
N ARG A 379 3.10 19.39 -5.71
CA ARG A 379 1.81 19.90 -6.20
C ARG A 379 1.90 21.33 -6.74
N LEU A 380 2.65 22.19 -6.05
CA LEU A 380 2.92 23.54 -6.56
C LEU A 380 3.69 23.48 -7.88
N LEU A 381 4.80 22.72 -7.94
CA LEU A 381 5.60 22.55 -9.17
C LEU A 381 4.79 21.95 -10.32
N ALA A 382 3.86 21.04 -10.02
CA ALA A 382 2.94 20.44 -11.00
C ALA A 382 1.83 21.42 -11.46
N GLY A 383 1.65 22.55 -10.76
CA GLY A 383 0.58 23.52 -11.03
C GLY A 383 -0.82 23.03 -10.61
N THR A 384 -0.92 21.95 -9.85
CA THR A 384 -2.19 21.44 -9.31
C THR A 384 -2.65 22.22 -8.08
N GLU A 385 -1.73 22.96 -7.45
CA GLU A 385 -2.00 23.86 -6.34
C GLU A 385 -1.35 25.22 -6.59
N GLN A 386 -1.89 26.29 -5.97
CA GLN A 386 -1.35 27.65 -6.11
C GLN A 386 -0.52 28.00 -4.86
N PRO A 387 0.64 28.66 -5.03
CA PRO A 387 1.39 29.20 -3.91
C PRO A 387 0.69 30.41 -3.31
N ASP A 388 0.89 30.68 -2.00
CA ASP A 388 0.40 31.88 -1.34
C ASP A 388 1.30 33.09 -1.64
N ALA A 389 2.61 32.84 -1.84
CA ALA A 389 3.56 33.82 -2.35
C ALA A 389 4.59 33.15 -3.27
N GLY A 390 5.28 33.95 -4.08
CA GLY A 390 6.16 33.44 -5.12
C GLY A 390 5.42 33.06 -6.40
N HIS A 391 6.15 32.49 -7.37
CA HIS A 391 5.57 32.09 -8.65
C HIS A 391 6.43 31.05 -9.36
N LEU A 392 5.81 30.36 -10.33
CA LEU A 392 6.47 29.44 -11.24
C LEU A 392 6.70 30.12 -12.60
N GLU A 393 7.87 29.94 -13.15
CA GLU A 393 8.22 30.40 -14.52
C GLU A 393 8.40 29.17 -15.43
N PRO A 394 7.40 28.81 -16.25
CA PRO A 394 7.54 27.74 -17.22
C PRO A 394 8.47 28.16 -18.37
N GLY A 395 9.49 27.32 -18.64
CA GLY A 395 10.38 27.49 -19.77
C GLY A 395 9.79 26.94 -21.08
N HIS A 396 10.53 27.14 -22.19
CA HIS A 396 10.08 26.68 -23.49
C HIS A 396 9.95 25.14 -23.56
N GLY A 397 8.81 24.67 -24.05
CA GLY A 397 8.56 23.26 -24.27
C GLY A 397 8.37 22.41 -23.00
N LEU A 398 8.09 23.04 -21.86
CA LEU A 398 7.82 22.32 -20.60
C LEU A 398 6.69 21.32 -20.77
N LYS A 399 6.96 20.06 -20.41
CA LYS A 399 5.97 18.98 -20.25
C LYS A 399 6.22 18.30 -18.91
N ILE A 400 5.32 18.52 -17.95
CA ILE A 400 5.40 17.92 -16.62
C ILE A 400 4.68 16.59 -16.60
N GLY A 401 5.33 15.57 -16.03
CA GLY A 401 4.72 14.32 -15.62
C GLY A 401 4.71 14.26 -14.10
N TYR A 402 3.53 14.23 -13.49
CA TYR A 402 3.38 14.17 -12.05
C TYR A 402 2.84 12.79 -11.61
N PHE A 403 3.56 12.16 -10.70
CA PHE A 403 3.15 10.94 -10.03
C PHE A 403 2.86 11.26 -8.57
N ALA A 404 1.57 11.22 -8.19
CA ALA A 404 1.11 11.54 -6.84
C ALA A 404 1.09 10.29 -5.93
N GLN A 405 1.36 10.47 -4.66
CA GLN A 405 1.45 9.42 -3.65
C GLN A 405 0.16 8.59 -3.51
N GLU A 406 -1.02 9.23 -3.51
CA GLU A 406 -2.33 8.57 -3.31
C GLU A 406 -3.06 8.26 -4.63
N HIS A 407 -2.34 8.25 -5.77
CA HIS A 407 -2.93 8.08 -7.11
C HIS A 407 -3.99 9.11 -7.48
N ASP A 408 -3.93 10.32 -6.89
CA ASP A 408 -4.85 11.43 -7.14
C ASP A 408 -4.89 11.86 -8.63
N THR A 409 -3.90 11.43 -9.41
CA THR A 409 -3.85 11.66 -10.85
C THR A 409 -4.75 10.73 -11.66
N LEU A 410 -5.32 9.69 -11.04
CA LEU A 410 -6.23 8.75 -11.68
C LEU A 410 -7.68 9.14 -11.43
N ASP A 411 -8.49 9.15 -12.48
CA ASP A 411 -9.95 9.20 -12.33
C ASP A 411 -10.46 7.79 -11.98
N ASN A 412 -10.89 7.62 -10.73
CA ASN A 412 -11.40 6.35 -10.22
C ASN A 412 -12.71 5.90 -10.89
N ALA A 413 -13.50 6.82 -11.44
CA ALA A 413 -14.74 6.51 -12.15
C ALA A 413 -14.50 6.10 -13.61
N ALA A 414 -13.42 6.61 -14.21
CA ALA A 414 -13.02 6.28 -15.57
C ALA A 414 -12.37 4.90 -15.66
N THR A 415 -12.43 4.28 -16.84
CA THR A 415 -11.78 3.00 -17.12
C THR A 415 -10.26 3.12 -17.21
N VAL A 416 -9.56 2.00 -17.14
CA VAL A 416 -8.10 1.92 -17.38
C VAL A 416 -7.76 2.56 -18.74
N TRP A 417 -8.56 2.25 -19.77
CA TRP A 417 -8.36 2.81 -21.11
C TRP A 417 -8.55 4.32 -21.17
N GLU A 418 -9.59 4.85 -20.54
CA GLU A 418 -9.86 6.29 -20.52
C GLU A 418 -8.78 7.06 -19.77
N ASN A 419 -8.29 6.55 -18.65
CA ASN A 419 -7.19 7.15 -17.90
C ASN A 419 -5.93 7.30 -18.74
N ILE A 420 -5.51 6.22 -19.46
CA ILE A 420 -4.30 6.29 -20.29
C ILE A 420 -4.48 7.21 -21.50
N ARG A 421 -5.69 7.22 -22.09
CA ARG A 421 -6.03 8.09 -23.20
C ARG A 421 -5.99 9.57 -22.80
N HIS A 422 -6.41 9.87 -21.57
CA HIS A 422 -6.37 11.22 -21.02
C HIS A 422 -4.93 11.69 -20.78
N ALA A 423 -4.05 10.79 -20.31
CA ALA A 423 -2.64 11.10 -20.09
C ALA A 423 -1.85 11.35 -21.40
N ALA A 424 -2.28 10.77 -22.53
CA ALA A 424 -1.61 10.89 -23.82
C ALA A 424 -2.61 10.95 -25.00
N PRO A 425 -3.34 12.07 -25.15
CA PRO A 425 -4.39 12.21 -26.17
C PRO A 425 -3.88 12.12 -27.61
N ASP A 426 -2.63 12.53 -27.85
CA ASP A 426 -2.00 12.55 -29.18
C ASP A 426 -1.35 11.22 -29.59
N THR A 427 -1.31 10.23 -28.68
CA THR A 427 -0.67 8.94 -28.95
C THR A 427 -1.64 7.96 -29.62
N GLY A 428 -1.16 7.20 -30.60
CA GLY A 428 -1.95 6.23 -31.34
C GLY A 428 -2.52 5.12 -30.43
N GLU A 429 -3.73 4.65 -30.75
CA GLU A 429 -4.42 3.60 -29.96
C GLU A 429 -3.59 2.31 -29.84
N GLN A 430 -2.93 1.90 -30.92
CA GLN A 430 -2.11 0.69 -30.95
C GLN A 430 -0.91 0.81 -30.02
N ASP A 431 -0.28 1.97 -29.95
CA ASP A 431 0.87 2.24 -29.07
C ASP A 431 0.43 2.25 -27.60
N LEU A 432 -0.71 2.88 -27.29
CA LEU A 432 -1.28 2.88 -25.95
C LEU A 432 -1.68 1.48 -25.48
N ARG A 433 -2.29 0.66 -26.35
CA ARG A 433 -2.59 -0.75 -26.05
C ARG A 433 -1.32 -1.56 -25.83
N GLY A 434 -0.28 -1.34 -26.64
CA GLY A 434 1.03 -1.93 -26.47
C GLY A 434 1.67 -1.56 -25.13
N LEU A 435 1.58 -0.28 -24.77
CA LEU A 435 2.07 0.22 -23.49
C LEU A 435 1.31 -0.41 -22.30
N LEU A 436 -0.02 -0.39 -22.33
CA LEU A 436 -0.83 -1.04 -21.28
C LEU A 436 -0.51 -2.53 -21.16
N GLY A 437 -0.29 -3.22 -22.28
CA GLY A 437 0.18 -4.61 -22.30
C GLY A 437 1.54 -4.80 -21.63
N ALA A 438 2.47 -3.87 -21.81
CA ALA A 438 3.76 -3.87 -21.12
C ALA A 438 3.62 -3.66 -19.61
N PHE A 439 2.60 -2.89 -19.17
CA PHE A 439 2.22 -2.71 -17.77
C PHE A 439 1.24 -3.76 -17.24
N MET A 440 1.06 -4.85 -18.00
CA MET A 440 0.25 -6.02 -17.63
C MET A 440 -1.27 -5.77 -17.59
N PHE A 441 -1.76 -4.76 -18.28
CA PHE A 441 -3.19 -4.55 -18.51
C PHE A 441 -3.58 -5.12 -19.88
N SER A 442 -4.58 -6.00 -19.92
CA SER A 442 -5.03 -6.60 -21.18
C SER A 442 -6.48 -7.10 -21.13
N GLY A 443 -7.10 -7.23 -22.31
CA GLY A 443 -8.46 -7.77 -22.43
C GLY A 443 -9.50 -6.95 -21.64
N ALA A 444 -10.35 -7.63 -20.88
CA ALA A 444 -11.43 -7.00 -20.11
C ALA A 444 -10.97 -6.03 -19.03
N GLN A 445 -9.69 -6.07 -18.61
CA GLN A 445 -9.17 -5.12 -17.63
C GLN A 445 -9.10 -3.68 -18.16
N LEU A 446 -9.04 -3.49 -19.49
CA LEU A 446 -9.00 -2.16 -20.09
C LEU A 446 -10.31 -1.38 -19.89
N ASP A 447 -11.42 -2.10 -19.81
CA ASP A 447 -12.77 -1.54 -19.63
C ASP A 447 -13.19 -1.48 -18.14
N GLN A 448 -12.29 -1.89 -17.24
CA GLN A 448 -12.53 -1.89 -15.79
C GLN A 448 -12.32 -0.49 -15.23
N PRO A 449 -13.22 0.04 -14.35
CA PRO A 449 -13.01 1.31 -13.66
C PRO A 449 -11.74 1.29 -12.80
N ALA A 450 -10.94 2.35 -12.87
CA ALA A 450 -9.69 2.44 -12.12
C ALA A 450 -9.88 2.35 -10.60
N GLY A 451 -11.05 2.77 -10.09
CA GLY A 451 -11.39 2.65 -8.67
C GLY A 451 -11.45 1.21 -8.14
N THR A 452 -11.67 0.22 -9.02
CA THR A 452 -11.76 -1.21 -8.66
C THR A 452 -10.39 -1.92 -8.66
N LEU A 453 -9.34 -1.24 -9.12
CA LEU A 453 -7.99 -1.76 -9.15
C LEU A 453 -7.39 -1.83 -7.74
N SER A 454 -6.52 -2.82 -7.50
CA SER A 454 -5.68 -2.86 -6.30
C SER A 454 -4.67 -1.71 -6.30
N GLY A 455 -4.13 -1.34 -5.12
CA GLY A 455 -3.13 -0.28 -5.00
C GLY A 455 -1.95 -0.44 -5.96
N GLY A 456 -1.38 -1.63 -6.06
CA GLY A 456 -0.29 -1.90 -7.00
C GLY A 456 -0.70 -1.83 -8.48
N GLU A 457 -1.96 -2.14 -8.83
CA GLU A 457 -2.49 -1.95 -10.19
C GLU A 457 -2.70 -0.47 -10.49
N LYS A 458 -3.21 0.32 -9.53
CA LYS A 458 -3.30 1.78 -9.64
C LYS A 458 -1.92 2.41 -9.85
N THR A 459 -0.91 1.98 -9.07
CA THR A 459 0.49 2.42 -9.26
C THR A 459 0.98 2.13 -10.67
N ARG A 460 0.76 0.91 -11.20
CA ARG A 460 1.15 0.56 -12.57
C ARG A 460 0.40 1.39 -13.62
N LEU A 461 -0.88 1.68 -13.43
CA LEU A 461 -1.66 2.51 -14.33
C LEU A 461 -1.16 3.96 -14.33
N ALA A 462 -0.89 4.54 -13.15
CA ALA A 462 -0.33 5.89 -13.04
C ALA A 462 1.06 5.98 -13.69
N LEU A 463 1.93 4.97 -13.48
CA LEU A 463 3.22 4.89 -14.17
C LEU A 463 3.08 4.73 -15.68
N ALA A 464 2.11 3.96 -16.17
CA ALA A 464 1.82 3.85 -17.60
C ALA A 464 1.39 5.21 -18.19
N GLY A 465 0.55 5.96 -17.48
CA GLY A 465 0.17 7.34 -17.85
C GLY A 465 1.39 8.27 -17.92
N LEU A 466 2.26 8.18 -16.93
CA LEU A 466 3.51 8.95 -16.89
C LEU A 466 4.41 8.63 -18.09
N VAL A 467 4.58 7.35 -18.41
CA VAL A 467 5.35 6.91 -19.58
C VAL A 467 4.71 7.40 -20.88
N ALA A 468 3.39 7.38 -20.99
CA ALA A 468 2.67 7.84 -22.17
C ALA A 468 2.81 9.35 -22.42
N SER A 469 2.97 10.15 -21.36
CA SER A 469 2.97 11.64 -21.43
C SER A 469 4.17 12.26 -22.14
N THR A 470 5.24 11.52 -22.41
CA THR A 470 6.53 12.03 -22.97
C THR A 470 7.07 13.24 -22.21
N ALA A 471 6.83 13.31 -20.91
CA ALA A 471 7.26 14.40 -20.05
C ALA A 471 8.77 14.65 -20.13
N ASN A 472 9.21 15.88 -19.94
CA ASN A 472 10.62 16.26 -19.85
C ASN A 472 11.06 16.68 -18.44
N VAL A 473 10.07 16.91 -17.56
CA VAL A 473 10.25 17.05 -16.12
C VAL A 473 9.33 16.06 -15.42
N LEU A 474 9.90 15.11 -14.67
CA LEU A 474 9.18 14.16 -13.84
C LEU A 474 9.17 14.64 -12.39
N LEU A 475 7.99 14.75 -11.82
CA LEU A 475 7.75 15.02 -10.40
C LEU A 475 7.21 13.73 -9.77
N LEU A 476 8.00 13.08 -8.92
CA LEU A 476 7.70 11.75 -8.41
C LEU A 476 7.57 11.78 -6.89
N ASP A 477 6.38 11.46 -6.40
CA ASP A 477 6.06 11.37 -4.98
C ASP A 477 5.92 9.91 -4.56
N GLU A 478 6.95 9.35 -3.91
CA GLU A 478 7.02 7.97 -3.45
C GLU A 478 6.72 6.92 -4.54
N PRO A 479 7.41 6.92 -5.68
CA PRO A 479 7.04 6.08 -6.84
C PRO A 479 7.27 4.58 -6.63
N THR A 480 7.99 4.18 -5.60
CA THR A 480 8.27 2.78 -5.25
C THR A 480 7.31 2.22 -4.22
N ASN A 481 6.47 3.05 -3.59
CA ASN A 481 5.50 2.61 -2.60
C ASN A 481 4.43 1.70 -3.22
N ASN A 482 3.96 0.73 -2.44
CA ASN A 482 2.94 -0.25 -2.83
C ASN A 482 3.35 -1.15 -4.02
N LEU A 483 4.63 -1.19 -4.41
CA LEU A 483 5.13 -2.09 -5.44
C LEU A 483 5.72 -3.37 -4.84
N ASP A 484 5.48 -4.50 -5.50
CA ASP A 484 6.23 -5.72 -5.20
C ASP A 484 7.72 -5.56 -5.59
N PRO A 485 8.63 -6.35 -4.99
CA PRO A 485 10.07 -6.18 -5.22
C PRO A 485 10.49 -6.20 -6.69
N ALA A 486 9.81 -7.01 -7.53
CA ALA A 486 10.14 -7.11 -8.94
C ALA A 486 9.66 -5.87 -9.74
N SER A 487 8.49 -5.33 -9.42
CA SER A 487 7.98 -4.08 -10.00
C SER A 487 8.81 -2.87 -9.52
N ARG A 488 9.22 -2.85 -8.24
CA ARG A 488 10.10 -1.83 -7.69
C ARG A 488 11.42 -1.76 -8.47
N GLU A 489 12.09 -2.90 -8.71
CA GLU A 489 13.34 -2.93 -9.47
C GLU A 489 13.19 -2.38 -10.89
N GLN A 490 12.05 -2.61 -11.55
CA GLN A 490 11.78 -2.05 -12.88
C GLN A 490 11.64 -0.51 -12.85
N VAL A 491 11.06 0.05 -11.79
CA VAL A 491 10.97 1.52 -11.60
C VAL A 491 12.38 2.09 -11.37
N LEU A 492 13.20 1.42 -10.55
CA LEU A 492 14.58 1.83 -10.31
C LEU A 492 15.42 1.81 -11.60
N ASP A 493 15.28 0.77 -12.43
CA ASP A 493 15.94 0.69 -13.74
C ASP A 493 15.46 1.78 -14.70
N ALA A 494 14.17 2.11 -14.67
CA ALA A 494 13.62 3.20 -15.47
C ALA A 494 14.18 4.56 -15.02
N LEU A 495 14.30 4.81 -13.72
CA LEU A 495 14.91 6.03 -13.16
C LEU A 495 16.37 6.16 -13.58
N ARG A 496 17.17 5.09 -13.47
CA ARG A 496 18.59 5.07 -13.91
C ARG A 496 18.74 5.45 -15.38
N SER A 497 17.83 5.00 -16.23
CA SER A 497 17.90 5.16 -17.68
C SER A 497 17.26 6.44 -18.22
N TYR A 498 16.46 7.15 -17.41
CA TYR A 498 15.78 8.35 -17.86
C TYR A 498 16.75 9.55 -18.00
N VAL A 499 16.64 10.27 -19.12
CA VAL A 499 17.56 11.37 -19.45
C VAL A 499 16.93 12.78 -19.29
N GLY A 500 15.66 12.86 -18.91
CA GLY A 500 14.98 14.11 -18.57
C GLY A 500 15.27 14.56 -17.15
N ALA A 501 14.68 15.69 -16.74
CA ALA A 501 14.78 16.17 -15.37
C ALA A 501 13.86 15.37 -14.44
N VAL A 502 14.32 15.12 -13.21
CA VAL A 502 13.56 14.42 -12.17
C VAL A 502 13.65 15.17 -10.85
N VAL A 503 12.50 15.38 -10.22
CA VAL A 503 12.39 15.80 -8.82
C VAL A 503 11.71 14.63 -8.08
N LEU A 504 12.41 14.05 -7.12
CA LEU A 504 12.02 12.84 -6.41
C LEU A 504 11.81 13.12 -4.93
N VAL A 505 10.66 12.76 -4.41
CA VAL A 505 10.41 12.56 -2.97
C VAL A 505 10.41 11.07 -2.71
N THR A 506 11.22 10.59 -1.78
CA THR A 506 11.27 9.17 -1.42
C THR A 506 11.86 8.93 -0.04
N HIS A 507 11.35 7.88 0.61
CA HIS A 507 11.93 7.24 1.80
C HIS A 507 12.72 5.96 1.44
N ASP A 508 12.83 5.63 0.15
CA ASP A 508 13.53 4.46 -0.36
C ASP A 508 14.97 4.82 -0.75
N PRO A 509 16.00 4.39 0.03
CA PRO A 509 17.40 4.66 -0.30
C PRO A 509 17.79 4.14 -1.69
N GLY A 510 17.21 2.98 -2.11
CA GLY A 510 17.46 2.43 -3.44
C GLY A 510 16.90 3.30 -4.57
N ALA A 511 15.80 4.04 -4.34
CA ALA A 511 15.27 4.97 -5.32
C ALA A 511 16.15 6.23 -5.46
N ALA A 512 16.66 6.74 -4.36
CA ALA A 512 17.60 7.85 -4.38
C ALA A 512 18.93 7.44 -5.04
N GLU A 513 19.49 6.28 -4.69
CA GLU A 513 20.69 5.74 -5.34
C GLU A 513 20.47 5.52 -6.85
N ALA A 514 19.32 4.97 -7.25
CA ALA A 514 18.98 4.77 -8.66
C ALA A 514 18.83 6.08 -9.44
N LEU A 515 18.39 7.15 -8.79
CA LEU A 515 18.30 8.48 -9.39
C LEU A 515 19.67 9.08 -9.62
N ASP A 516 20.68 8.79 -8.78
CA ASP A 516 22.00 9.43 -8.78
C ASP A 516 21.88 10.96 -8.70
N PRO A 517 21.35 11.51 -7.58
CA PRO A 517 20.97 12.91 -7.51
C PRO A 517 22.18 13.83 -7.52
N GLN A 518 22.01 15.02 -8.06
CA GLN A 518 23.01 16.08 -8.08
C GLN A 518 22.78 17.11 -6.98
N ARG A 519 21.50 17.31 -6.62
CA ARG A 519 21.05 18.33 -5.68
C ARG A 519 20.00 17.78 -4.74
N VAL A 520 19.93 18.40 -3.58
CA VAL A 520 18.92 18.13 -2.55
C VAL A 520 18.22 19.43 -2.15
N VAL A 521 16.91 19.36 -1.94
CA VAL A 521 16.12 20.45 -1.34
C VAL A 521 15.66 19.97 0.04
N LEU A 522 16.01 20.75 1.07
CA LEU A 522 15.66 20.45 2.46
C LEU A 522 14.43 21.26 2.87
N LEU A 523 13.37 20.56 3.30
CA LEU A 523 12.15 21.18 3.81
C LEU A 523 12.05 20.99 5.33
N PRO A 524 11.46 21.96 6.09
CA PRO A 524 10.72 23.15 5.60
C PRO A 524 11.57 24.36 5.25
N ASP A 525 12.90 24.35 5.50
CA ASP A 525 13.78 25.53 5.36
C ASP A 525 13.93 25.99 3.89
N GLY A 526 13.57 25.15 2.92
CA GLY A 526 13.65 25.48 1.50
C GLY A 526 15.10 25.62 0.96
N THR A 527 16.09 25.15 1.71
CA THR A 527 17.50 25.27 1.32
C THR A 527 17.86 24.22 0.27
N GLU A 528 18.55 24.68 -0.78
CA GLU A 528 19.12 23.83 -1.82
C GLU A 528 20.60 23.58 -1.55
N ASP A 529 21.05 22.33 -1.65
CA ASP A 529 22.47 21.95 -1.50
C ASP A 529 22.86 20.91 -2.56
N PHE A 530 24.18 20.68 -2.71
CA PHE A 530 24.69 19.58 -3.51
C PHE A 530 24.51 18.26 -2.80
N TRP A 531 24.18 17.22 -3.55
CA TRP A 531 24.04 15.89 -2.97
C TRP A 531 25.37 15.36 -2.39
N SER A 532 25.30 14.82 -1.19
CA SER A 532 26.40 14.08 -0.53
C SER A 532 25.88 12.79 0.09
N GLU A 533 26.77 11.84 0.40
CA GLU A 533 26.39 10.58 1.06
C GLU A 533 25.80 10.78 2.46
N ASP A 534 26.09 11.91 3.11
CA ASP A 534 25.51 12.24 4.42
C ASP A 534 23.99 12.37 4.36
N TYR A 535 23.42 12.78 3.21
CA TYR A 535 21.97 12.87 3.00
C TYR A 535 21.31 11.49 2.87
N SER A 536 22.04 10.41 2.59
CA SER A 536 21.48 9.07 2.50
C SER A 536 20.90 8.61 3.84
N SER A 537 21.52 8.97 4.95
CA SER A 537 20.99 8.68 6.29
C SER A 537 19.72 9.45 6.62
N LEU A 538 19.52 10.64 6.04
CA LEU A 538 18.30 11.43 6.20
C LEU A 538 17.12 10.87 5.43
N ILE A 539 17.35 10.10 4.35
CA ILE A 539 16.28 9.41 3.61
C ILE A 539 15.61 8.36 4.49
N GLU A 540 16.38 7.63 5.28
CA GLU A 540 15.85 6.60 6.19
C GLU A 540 15.08 7.21 7.38
N LEU A 541 15.42 8.44 7.76
CA LEU A 541 14.79 9.16 8.88
C LEU A 541 13.61 10.05 8.44
N ALA A 542 13.52 10.37 7.16
CA ALA A 542 12.52 11.29 6.61
C ALA A 542 11.20 10.62 6.36
#